data_6e7037d65999714983f255ef6eb91420
#
_entry.id   6e7037d65999714983f255ef6eb91420
#
_cell.length_a   1.000
_cell.length_b   1.000
_cell.length_c   1.000
_cell.angle_alpha   90.00
_cell.angle_beta   90.00
_cell.angle_gamma   90.00
#
_symmetry.space_group_name_H-M   'P 1'
#
loop_
_entity.id
_entity.type
_entity.pdbx_description
1 polymer ?
#
loop_
_entity_poly.entity_id
_entity_poly.type
_entity_poly.pdbx_seq_one_letter_code
_entity_poly.pdbx_strand_id
1 'polypeptide(L)'
;TRILGEKDGLRAEQTSLVPRGEDALVTRLTLENRTDRQKRVDVFSFVEFCLWDAQDDATNFQRNLSTGEIEVEGSAIYHVTEYRERRNHYAVYAVNAPIIGFDTDRETFLGAYNGFDHPAAVERGESFNSMASGWSPVGSHHLRADLAPGARVSYLFVLGFCQNPDAEKFSAPGVANKAPARALLSRFSTEAQFDAAFEALAAHWRTLLSGYQVASGDARLDRMVNLWHQYQCMVTFNLSRSASYYESGIGRGMGFRDSAQDLLGFVHMVPQRARQRLVDLAATQFPDGSAYHQYQPLTRRGNFDVGGGFNDDPLWLIFGAAAYVRETGDASILHQAVPFDNDERLSQPLMEHLRRSFHFTLDHLGPHGLPLIGRADWNDCLNLNCFSTTPGESFQTTANIESGVAESLFIAGMFIGVCADYQALCRLYGWEDEACQAAAQGEKMRQSVLAHGWDGEWFLRAYDAHGRKVGSRECEEGQIY
;
A
#
# COMPACT_ATOMS: atom_id res chain seq x y z
N THR A 1 12.07 -3.40 -13.79
CA THR A 1 12.61 -2.12 -14.27
C THR A 1 13.87 -2.35 -15.06
N ARG A 2 14.04 -1.63 -16.18
CA ARG A 2 15.23 -1.68 -17.02
C ARG A 2 15.78 -0.28 -17.22
N ILE A 3 17.09 -0.10 -16.98
CA ILE A 3 17.82 1.15 -17.14
C ILE A 3 18.97 0.91 -18.11
N LEU A 4 19.14 1.81 -19.07
CA LEU A 4 20.21 1.76 -20.07
C LEU A 4 21.03 3.04 -19.97
N GLY A 5 22.34 2.89 -20.00
CA GLY A 5 23.30 3.99 -20.08
C GLY A 5 24.42 3.65 -21.04
N GLU A 6 24.97 4.67 -21.69
CA GLU A 6 26.15 4.52 -22.54
C GLU A 6 27.06 5.73 -22.36
N LYS A 7 28.34 5.46 -22.09
CA LYS A 7 29.37 6.49 -21.95
C LYS A 7 30.71 5.95 -22.47
N ASP A 8 31.40 6.73 -23.28
CA ASP A 8 32.71 6.41 -23.82
C ASP A 8 32.76 5.04 -24.53
N GLY A 9 31.65 4.64 -25.17
CA GLY A 9 31.53 3.34 -25.84
C GLY A 9 31.42 2.14 -24.90
N LEU A 10 31.19 2.36 -23.61
CA LEU A 10 30.74 1.33 -22.68
C LEU A 10 29.23 1.46 -22.50
N ARG A 11 28.51 0.39 -22.84
CA ARG A 11 27.08 0.30 -22.57
C ARG A 11 26.85 -0.49 -21.31
N ALA A 12 26.04 0.07 -20.40
CA ALA A 12 25.55 -0.59 -19.20
C ALA A 12 24.04 -0.79 -19.28
N GLU A 13 23.58 -1.98 -19.00
CA GLU A 13 22.16 -2.31 -18.88
C GLU A 13 21.90 -2.93 -17.51
N GLN A 14 21.06 -2.27 -16.72
CA GLN A 14 20.58 -2.78 -15.45
C GLN A 14 19.13 -3.23 -15.59
N THR A 15 18.83 -4.48 -15.27
CA THR A 15 17.47 -5.01 -15.19
C THR A 15 17.22 -5.52 -13.78
N SER A 16 16.19 -4.98 -13.13
CA SER A 16 15.82 -5.32 -11.74
C SER A 16 14.40 -5.86 -11.66
N LEU A 17 14.20 -6.88 -10.85
CA LEU A 17 12.90 -7.47 -10.56
C LEU A 17 12.82 -7.98 -9.12
N VAL A 18 11.61 -8.04 -8.59
CA VAL A 18 11.27 -8.79 -7.38
C VAL A 18 10.65 -10.11 -7.86
N PRO A 19 11.32 -11.26 -7.65
CA PRO A 19 10.79 -12.55 -8.05
C PRO A 19 9.53 -12.90 -7.25
N ARG A 20 8.61 -13.61 -7.87
CA ARG A 20 7.36 -13.99 -7.19
C ARG A 20 7.63 -14.96 -6.05
N GLY A 21 7.08 -14.63 -4.86
CA GLY A 21 7.21 -15.45 -3.65
C GLY A 21 8.56 -15.35 -2.96
N GLU A 22 9.39 -14.37 -3.34
CA GLU A 22 10.68 -14.13 -2.71
C GLU A 22 10.74 -12.73 -2.09
N ASP A 23 11.31 -12.64 -0.90
CA ASP A 23 11.59 -11.38 -0.23
C ASP A 23 12.97 -10.86 -0.68
N ALA A 24 13.11 -10.62 -1.99
CA ALA A 24 14.37 -10.20 -2.59
C ALA A 24 14.19 -9.31 -3.81
N LEU A 25 15.11 -8.38 -3.99
CA LEU A 25 15.35 -7.65 -5.24
C LEU A 25 16.54 -8.29 -5.94
N VAL A 26 16.32 -8.76 -7.17
CA VAL A 26 17.40 -9.33 -7.99
C VAL A 26 17.66 -8.38 -9.15
N THR A 27 18.92 -8.02 -9.31
CA THR A 27 19.39 -7.08 -10.33
C THR A 27 20.47 -7.71 -11.20
N ARG A 28 20.24 -7.74 -12.51
CA ARG A 28 21.28 -8.06 -13.50
C ARG A 28 21.88 -6.79 -14.04
N LEU A 29 23.18 -6.63 -13.90
CA LEU A 29 23.98 -5.61 -14.58
C LEU A 29 24.74 -6.27 -15.72
N THR A 30 24.52 -5.83 -16.97
CA THR A 30 25.28 -6.25 -18.15
C THR A 30 26.10 -5.09 -18.67
N LEU A 31 27.39 -5.30 -18.85
CA LEU A 31 28.33 -4.35 -19.44
C LEU A 31 28.76 -4.84 -20.82
N GLU A 32 28.79 -3.96 -21.80
CA GLU A 32 29.20 -4.24 -23.18
C GLU A 32 30.22 -3.20 -23.66
N ASN A 33 31.36 -3.67 -24.09
CA ASN A 33 32.36 -2.79 -24.72
C ASN A 33 32.02 -2.64 -26.21
N ARG A 34 31.60 -1.45 -26.63
CA ARG A 34 31.22 -1.12 -28.01
C ARG A 34 32.38 -0.47 -28.80
N THR A 35 33.56 -0.45 -28.22
CA THR A 35 34.72 0.11 -28.90
C THR A 35 35.58 -0.98 -29.55
N ASP A 36 36.55 -0.56 -30.35
CA ASP A 36 37.54 -1.41 -31.03
C ASP A 36 38.78 -1.71 -30.17
N ARG A 37 38.81 -1.25 -28.91
CA ARG A 37 39.91 -1.44 -27.98
C ARG A 37 39.46 -2.09 -26.67
N GLN A 38 40.39 -2.76 -26.02
CA GLN A 38 40.14 -3.33 -24.68
C GLN A 38 39.82 -2.23 -23.67
N LYS A 39 38.87 -2.51 -22.80
CA LYS A 39 38.49 -1.67 -21.67
C LYS A 39 38.63 -2.42 -20.35
N ARG A 40 39.24 -1.75 -19.36
CA ARG A 40 39.14 -2.17 -17.95
C ARG A 40 38.09 -1.34 -17.27
N VAL A 41 37.14 -2.00 -16.60
CA VAL A 41 35.97 -1.38 -15.93
C VAL A 41 35.95 -1.85 -14.50
N ASP A 42 35.93 -0.91 -13.58
CA ASP A 42 35.66 -1.16 -12.17
C ASP A 42 34.19 -0.88 -11.90
N VAL A 43 33.52 -1.80 -11.20
CA VAL A 43 32.09 -1.72 -10.84
C VAL A 43 31.99 -1.66 -9.33
N PHE A 44 31.35 -0.60 -8.83
CA PHE A 44 31.02 -0.45 -7.43
C PHE A 44 29.51 -0.53 -7.29
N SER A 45 29.02 -1.54 -6.57
CA SER A 45 27.63 -1.61 -6.16
C SER A 45 27.42 -0.89 -4.83
N PHE A 46 26.17 -0.50 -4.53
CA PHE A 46 25.89 0.15 -3.26
C PHE A 46 24.45 -0.07 -2.82
N VAL A 47 24.26 -0.46 -1.55
CA VAL A 47 22.95 -0.48 -0.87
C VAL A 47 23.11 0.03 0.55
N GLU A 48 22.11 0.72 1.08
CA GLU A 48 21.99 1.06 2.49
C GLU A 48 21.05 0.06 3.18
N PHE A 49 21.47 -0.46 4.33
CA PHE A 49 20.61 -1.34 5.11
C PHE A 49 19.74 -0.54 6.08
N CYS A 50 18.47 -0.90 6.17
CA CYS A 50 17.47 -0.24 7.04
C CYS A 50 16.52 -1.25 7.68
N LEU A 51 17.08 -2.23 8.37
CA LEU A 51 16.31 -3.18 9.19
C LEU A 51 16.16 -2.64 10.61
N TRP A 52 15.20 -1.77 10.84
CA TRP A 52 14.94 -1.13 12.12
C TRP A 52 13.42 -1.08 12.42
N ASP A 53 13.07 -0.69 13.62
CA ASP A 53 11.68 -0.48 13.99
C ASP A 53 11.23 0.92 13.56
N ALA A 54 10.27 0.99 12.66
CA ALA A 54 9.82 2.25 12.06
C ALA A 54 9.18 3.21 13.06
N GLN A 55 8.52 2.71 14.10
CA GLN A 55 7.92 3.54 15.14
C GLN A 55 8.99 4.15 16.04
N ASP A 56 9.98 3.36 16.40
CA ASP A 56 11.10 3.81 17.22
C ASP A 56 11.96 4.84 16.47
N ASP A 57 12.17 4.61 15.16
CA ASP A 57 12.88 5.56 14.29
C ASP A 57 12.16 6.92 14.21
N ALA A 58 10.84 6.91 14.11
CA ALA A 58 10.05 8.15 14.08
C ALA A 58 10.15 8.95 15.38
N THR A 59 10.26 8.27 16.52
CA THR A 59 10.33 8.93 17.84
C THR A 59 11.74 9.32 18.25
N ASN A 60 12.74 8.54 17.87
CA ASN A 60 14.11 8.69 18.38
C ASN A 60 15.11 9.21 17.35
N PHE A 61 14.69 9.46 16.12
CA PHE A 61 15.56 9.88 15.02
C PHE A 61 16.76 8.92 14.76
N GLN A 62 16.60 7.66 15.12
CA GLN A 62 17.65 6.65 15.01
C GLN A 62 17.85 6.09 13.61
N ARG A 63 17.20 6.64 12.62
CA ARG A 63 17.28 6.22 11.23
C ARG A 63 18.70 6.06 10.72
N ASN A 64 19.60 6.96 11.13
CA ASN A 64 21.01 6.93 10.80
C ASN A 64 21.81 5.99 11.71
N LEU A 65 21.18 5.45 12.73
CA LEU A 65 21.79 4.58 13.74
C LEU A 65 21.34 3.13 13.54
N SER A 66 20.97 2.74 12.33
CA SER A 66 20.61 1.36 11.97
C SER A 66 21.68 0.38 12.49
N THR A 67 21.64 0.17 13.81
CA THR A 67 22.64 -0.62 14.52
C THR A 67 22.49 -2.09 14.19
N GLY A 68 23.59 -2.77 13.98
CA GLY A 68 23.59 -4.17 13.68
C GLY A 68 25.01 -4.68 13.45
N GLU A 69 25.13 -5.97 13.33
CA GLU A 69 26.39 -6.62 13.00
C GLU A 69 26.49 -6.80 11.48
N ILE A 70 27.64 -6.50 10.96
CA ILE A 70 27.97 -6.80 9.57
C ILE A 70 28.88 -8.02 9.54
N GLU A 71 28.57 -8.96 8.67
CA GLU A 71 29.40 -10.10 8.36
C GLU A 71 29.62 -10.19 6.85
N VAL A 72 30.83 -10.54 6.43
CA VAL A 72 31.16 -10.71 5.02
C VAL A 72 31.68 -12.12 4.79
N GLU A 73 31.01 -12.87 3.92
CA GLU A 73 31.39 -14.23 3.52
C GLU A 73 31.52 -14.29 1.98
N GLY A 74 32.72 -14.25 1.48
CA GLY A 74 32.95 -14.19 0.03
C GLY A 74 32.37 -12.93 -0.59
N SER A 75 31.35 -13.08 -1.47
CA SER A 75 30.63 -11.98 -2.08
C SER A 75 29.29 -11.67 -1.39
N ALA A 76 29.02 -12.27 -0.25
CA ALA A 76 27.81 -12.01 0.51
C ALA A 76 28.10 -11.13 1.72
N ILE A 77 27.38 -10.01 1.82
CA ILE A 77 27.41 -9.07 2.94
C ILE A 77 26.08 -9.22 3.68
N TYR A 78 26.15 -9.53 4.97
CA TYR A 78 24.99 -9.71 5.84
C TYR A 78 24.90 -8.56 6.82
N HIS A 79 23.71 -8.03 7.01
CA HIS A 79 23.38 -7.10 8.08
C HIS A 79 22.38 -7.76 9.02
N VAL A 80 22.84 -8.13 10.21
CA VAL A 80 22.01 -8.73 11.27
C VAL A 80 21.60 -7.63 12.23
N THR A 81 20.31 -7.38 12.38
CA THR A 81 19.84 -6.36 13.30
C THR A 81 19.99 -6.80 14.75
N GLU A 82 20.43 -5.88 15.59
CA GLU A 82 20.54 -6.06 17.05
C GLU A 82 19.38 -5.45 17.82
N TYR A 83 18.46 -4.81 17.12
CA TYR A 83 17.42 -4.03 17.74
C TYR A 83 16.54 -4.90 18.65
N ARG A 84 16.45 -4.54 19.94
CA ARG A 84 15.63 -5.20 20.96
C ARG A 84 15.72 -6.74 20.96
N GLU A 85 16.93 -7.26 20.90
CA GLU A 85 17.22 -8.71 20.99
C GLU A 85 16.58 -9.58 19.90
N ARG A 86 16.06 -9.01 18.83
CA ARG A 86 15.39 -9.79 17.79
C ARG A 86 16.35 -10.76 17.12
N ARG A 87 17.43 -10.33 16.55
CA ARG A 87 18.51 -11.14 15.90
C ARG A 87 18.03 -12.33 15.04
N ASN A 88 16.73 -12.46 14.82
CA ASN A 88 16.16 -13.54 14.02
C ASN A 88 15.95 -13.15 12.56
N HIS A 89 16.15 -11.87 12.21
CA HIS A 89 16.02 -11.37 10.85
C HIS A 89 17.26 -10.58 10.45
N TYR A 90 17.57 -10.64 9.17
CA TYR A 90 18.74 -9.99 8.60
C TYR A 90 18.56 -9.72 7.11
N ALA A 91 19.30 -8.76 6.57
CA ALA A 91 19.46 -8.56 5.14
C ALA A 91 20.70 -9.26 4.62
N VAL A 92 20.67 -9.67 3.36
CA VAL A 92 21.82 -10.15 2.62
C VAL A 92 21.94 -9.38 1.32
N TYR A 93 23.13 -8.89 1.01
CA TYR A 93 23.47 -8.33 -0.28
C TYR A 93 24.65 -9.07 -0.88
N ALA A 94 24.46 -9.70 -2.03
CA ALA A 94 25.45 -10.57 -2.63
C ALA A 94 25.52 -10.40 -4.15
N VAL A 95 26.66 -10.77 -4.72
CA VAL A 95 26.85 -10.86 -6.17
C VAL A 95 27.36 -12.26 -6.56
N ASN A 96 26.95 -12.74 -7.73
CA ASN A 96 27.31 -14.07 -8.25
C ASN A 96 28.72 -14.18 -8.84
N ALA A 97 29.60 -13.25 -8.50
CA ALA A 97 30.98 -13.20 -8.98
C ALA A 97 31.95 -12.98 -7.83
N PRO A 98 33.23 -13.41 -7.96
CA PRO A 98 34.26 -13.02 -7.02
C PRO A 98 34.44 -11.51 -6.99
N ILE A 99 34.55 -10.95 -5.80
CA ILE A 99 34.81 -9.53 -5.58
C ILE A 99 36.27 -9.32 -5.33
N ILE A 100 36.82 -8.15 -5.70
CA ILE A 100 38.20 -7.74 -5.42
C ILE A 100 38.30 -6.83 -4.21
N GLY A 101 37.18 -6.33 -3.71
CA GLY A 101 37.05 -5.54 -2.50
C GLY A 101 35.57 -5.30 -2.13
N PHE A 102 35.40 -4.75 -0.97
CA PHE A 102 34.06 -4.38 -0.45
C PHE A 102 34.16 -3.17 0.49
N ASP A 103 33.04 -2.53 0.77
CA ASP A 103 32.91 -1.57 1.85
C ASP A 103 31.56 -1.77 2.54
N THR A 104 31.55 -1.66 3.87
CA THR A 104 30.34 -1.78 4.68
C THR A 104 30.10 -0.57 5.57
N ASP A 105 31.04 0.37 5.62
CA ASP A 105 30.91 1.65 6.32
C ASP A 105 30.62 2.78 5.32
N ARG A 106 29.48 3.49 5.54
CA ARG A 106 28.99 4.52 4.62
C ARG A 106 29.94 5.70 4.49
N GLU A 107 30.45 6.18 5.59
CA GLU A 107 31.32 7.36 5.60
C GLU A 107 32.66 7.05 4.94
N THR A 108 33.20 5.87 5.16
CA THR A 108 34.44 5.40 4.52
C THR A 108 34.25 5.26 3.01
N PHE A 109 33.11 4.68 2.55
CA PHE A 109 32.86 4.53 1.12
C PHE A 109 32.65 5.89 0.42
N LEU A 110 31.83 6.78 0.99
CA LEU A 110 31.53 8.08 0.39
C LEU A 110 32.68 9.08 0.57
N GLY A 111 33.36 9.04 1.71
CA GLY A 111 34.27 10.10 2.16
C GLY A 111 33.55 11.18 2.98
N ALA A 112 34.27 11.80 3.90
CA ALA A 112 33.73 12.86 4.74
C ALA A 112 33.26 14.04 3.87
N TYR A 113 32.00 14.45 4.07
CA TYR A 113 31.33 15.54 3.34
C TYR A 113 31.12 15.31 1.84
N ASN A 114 31.39 14.12 1.32
CA ASN A 114 31.08 13.76 -0.08
C ASN A 114 29.68 13.16 -0.20
N GLY A 115 29.09 13.28 -1.40
CA GLY A 115 27.86 12.63 -1.79
C GLY A 115 28.08 11.49 -2.79
N PHE A 116 26.97 10.98 -3.34
CA PHE A 116 27.01 9.94 -4.37
C PHE A 116 27.51 10.40 -5.73
N ASP A 117 27.69 11.67 -5.94
CA ASP A 117 28.30 12.28 -7.13
C ASP A 117 29.82 12.08 -7.16
N HIS A 118 30.48 11.98 -5.99
CA HIS A 118 31.92 11.82 -5.83
C HIS A 118 32.32 10.86 -4.68
N PRO A 119 31.91 9.58 -4.70
CA PRO A 119 32.24 8.64 -3.63
C PRO A 119 33.73 8.37 -3.61
N ALA A 120 34.39 8.49 -2.46
CA ALA A 120 35.85 8.34 -2.29
C ALA A 120 36.39 6.99 -2.80
N ALA A 121 35.65 5.89 -2.56
CA ALA A 121 36.04 4.57 -3.06
C ALA A 121 36.03 4.51 -4.58
N VAL A 122 35.04 5.13 -5.23
CA VAL A 122 34.92 5.16 -6.69
C VAL A 122 35.97 6.06 -7.32
N GLU A 123 36.25 7.24 -6.75
CA GLU A 123 37.31 8.15 -7.24
C GLU A 123 38.69 7.55 -7.11
N ARG A 124 38.92 6.84 -6.02
CA ARG A 124 40.18 6.10 -5.79
C ARG A 124 40.33 4.90 -6.74
N GLY A 125 39.22 4.34 -7.23
CA GLY A 125 39.18 3.11 -8.03
C GLY A 125 39.49 1.84 -7.22
N GLU A 126 39.36 1.90 -5.90
CA GLU A 126 39.59 0.78 -4.97
C GLU A 126 38.71 0.90 -3.73
N SER A 127 38.14 -0.22 -3.26
CA SER A 127 37.50 -0.31 -1.97
C SER A 127 38.48 -0.18 -0.81
N PHE A 128 37.99 0.28 0.32
CA PHE A 128 38.76 0.36 1.56
C PHE A 128 38.73 -0.95 2.36
N ASN A 129 37.85 -1.90 1.99
CA ASN A 129 37.51 -3.09 2.76
C ASN A 129 37.09 -2.74 4.20
N SER A 130 36.29 -1.69 4.30
CA SER A 130 35.81 -1.18 5.56
C SER A 130 34.75 -2.10 6.19
N MET A 131 34.80 -2.20 7.52
CA MET A 131 33.79 -2.92 8.32
C MET A 131 33.07 -1.91 9.19
N ALA A 132 31.74 -1.81 9.00
CA ALA A 132 30.90 -0.96 9.83
C ALA A 132 30.93 -1.41 11.28
N SER A 133 31.01 -0.45 12.18
CA SER A 133 31.01 -0.68 13.63
C SER A 133 29.81 0.00 14.26
N GLY A 134 28.68 -0.64 14.15
CA GLY A 134 27.45 -0.29 14.87
C GLY A 134 26.41 0.49 14.08
N TRP A 135 26.76 1.46 13.27
CA TRP A 135 25.79 2.34 12.60
C TRP A 135 26.11 2.64 11.14
N SER A 136 25.09 3.14 10.43
CA SER A 136 25.13 3.46 9.00
C SER A 136 25.74 2.36 8.11
N PRO A 137 25.38 1.08 8.35
CA PRO A 137 25.95 -0.01 7.57
C PRO A 137 25.45 0.03 6.14
N VAL A 138 26.37 -0.25 5.21
CA VAL A 138 26.09 -0.36 3.78
C VAL A 138 26.61 -1.68 3.24
N GLY A 139 26.18 -2.04 2.03
CA GLY A 139 26.79 -3.12 1.26
C GLY A 139 27.33 -2.58 -0.05
N SER A 140 28.63 -2.62 -0.23
CA SER A 140 29.29 -2.27 -1.49
C SER A 140 30.23 -3.38 -1.92
N HIS A 141 30.12 -3.79 -3.19
CA HIS A 141 31.06 -4.71 -3.83
C HIS A 141 31.88 -3.96 -4.84
N HIS A 142 33.17 -4.30 -4.92
CA HIS A 142 34.05 -3.88 -5.98
C HIS A 142 34.39 -5.07 -6.87
N LEU A 143 34.04 -4.97 -8.15
CA LEU A 143 34.35 -5.96 -9.19
C LEU A 143 35.16 -5.28 -10.28
N ARG A 144 35.96 -6.07 -10.99
CA ARG A 144 36.75 -5.60 -12.14
C ARG A 144 36.51 -6.50 -13.34
N ALA A 145 36.27 -5.89 -14.49
CA ALA A 145 36.13 -6.58 -15.76
C ALA A 145 37.12 -6.03 -16.80
N ASP A 146 37.83 -6.92 -17.44
CA ASP A 146 38.64 -6.62 -18.63
C ASP A 146 37.84 -7.07 -19.87
N LEU A 147 37.33 -6.09 -20.64
CA LEU A 147 36.43 -6.33 -21.77
C LEU A 147 37.17 -6.12 -23.10
N ALA A 148 37.40 -7.19 -23.85
CA ALA A 148 37.82 -7.10 -25.24
C ALA A 148 36.79 -6.34 -26.11
N PRO A 149 37.18 -5.88 -27.32
CA PRO A 149 36.23 -5.29 -28.26
C PRO A 149 34.98 -6.18 -28.47
N GLY A 150 33.79 -5.64 -28.33
CA GLY A 150 32.53 -6.37 -28.45
C GLY A 150 32.18 -7.33 -27.31
N ALA A 151 33.06 -7.49 -26.32
CA ALA A 151 32.84 -8.40 -25.20
C ALA A 151 31.74 -7.89 -24.25
N ARG A 152 31.03 -8.85 -23.63
CA ARG A 152 29.99 -8.61 -22.63
C ARG A 152 30.31 -9.38 -21.35
N VAL A 153 29.91 -8.83 -20.21
CA VAL A 153 29.90 -9.50 -18.92
C VAL A 153 28.61 -9.16 -18.18
N SER A 154 28.08 -10.11 -17.43
CA SER A 154 26.91 -9.87 -16.60
C SER A 154 27.17 -10.27 -15.16
N TYR A 155 26.61 -9.50 -14.25
CA TYR A 155 26.62 -9.74 -12.81
C TYR A 155 25.20 -9.77 -12.28
N LEU A 156 24.91 -10.68 -11.35
CA LEU A 156 23.63 -10.76 -10.65
C LEU A 156 23.84 -10.35 -9.20
N PHE A 157 23.16 -9.28 -8.81
CA PHE A 157 23.11 -8.81 -7.43
C PHE A 157 21.79 -9.24 -6.81
N VAL A 158 21.82 -9.73 -5.59
CA VAL A 158 20.66 -10.12 -4.79
C VAL A 158 20.67 -9.34 -3.49
N LEU A 159 19.66 -8.51 -3.29
CA LEU A 159 19.35 -7.89 -2.01
C LEU A 159 18.14 -8.61 -1.42
N GLY A 160 18.32 -9.37 -0.35
CA GLY A 160 17.30 -10.20 0.25
C GLY A 160 17.04 -9.91 1.71
N PHE A 161 15.81 -10.14 2.14
CA PHE A 161 15.42 -10.19 3.54
C PHE A 161 15.23 -11.63 3.97
N CYS A 162 15.75 -12.00 5.14
CA CYS A 162 15.60 -13.33 5.70
C CYS A 162 15.18 -13.24 7.15
N GLN A 163 14.24 -14.10 7.53
CA GLN A 163 13.82 -14.25 8.91
C GLN A 163 13.90 -15.72 9.32
N ASN A 164 14.57 -15.98 10.44
CA ASN A 164 14.64 -17.30 11.05
C ASN A 164 13.51 -17.45 12.09
N PRO A 165 12.98 -18.67 12.30
CA PRO A 165 12.20 -18.94 13.50
C PRO A 165 13.03 -18.64 14.75
N ASP A 166 12.38 -18.16 15.83
CA ASP A 166 13.09 -17.79 17.06
C ASP A 166 13.95 -18.92 17.64
N ALA A 167 13.50 -20.17 17.52
CA ALA A 167 14.25 -21.34 17.98
C ALA A 167 15.48 -21.66 17.12
N GLU A 168 15.57 -21.14 15.90
CA GLU A 168 16.59 -21.44 14.90
C GLU A 168 17.43 -20.20 14.49
N LYS A 169 17.32 -19.11 15.25
CA LYS A 169 17.98 -17.87 14.90
C LYS A 169 19.51 -17.94 14.89
N PHE A 170 20.10 -18.87 15.62
CA PHE A 170 21.54 -19.09 15.68
C PHE A 170 21.93 -20.49 15.20
N SER A 171 22.97 -20.59 14.41
CA SER A 171 23.63 -21.86 14.04
C SER A 171 24.70 -22.29 15.05
N ALA A 172 25.25 -21.36 15.81
CA ALA A 172 26.14 -21.53 16.94
C ALA A 172 25.99 -20.32 17.88
N PRO A 173 26.49 -20.36 19.14
CA PRO A 173 26.40 -19.21 20.04
C PRO A 173 26.86 -17.90 19.40
N GLY A 174 25.95 -16.93 19.27
CA GLY A 174 26.21 -15.62 18.69
C GLY A 174 26.32 -15.59 17.15
N VAL A 175 26.18 -16.71 16.44
CA VAL A 175 26.29 -16.77 14.97
C VAL A 175 24.89 -16.91 14.36
N ALA A 176 24.44 -15.88 13.67
CA ALA A 176 23.14 -15.90 12.99
C ALA A 176 23.04 -17.04 11.96
N ASN A 177 21.91 -17.74 11.94
CA ASN A 177 21.66 -18.81 10.98
C ASN A 177 21.44 -18.23 9.57
N LYS A 178 22.38 -18.46 8.67
CA LYS A 178 22.39 -17.95 7.28
C LYS A 178 21.87 -18.96 6.25
N ALA A 179 21.33 -20.10 6.69
CA ALA A 179 20.82 -21.12 5.77
C ALA A 179 19.71 -20.57 4.83
N PRO A 180 18.74 -19.77 5.28
CA PRO A 180 17.73 -19.17 4.39
C PRO A 180 18.36 -18.27 3.32
N ALA A 181 19.32 -17.44 3.69
CA ALA A 181 20.02 -16.57 2.73
C ALA A 181 20.80 -17.37 1.69
N ARG A 182 21.55 -18.40 2.11
CA ARG A 182 22.28 -19.27 1.18
C ARG A 182 21.33 -19.99 0.21
N ALA A 183 20.16 -20.43 0.69
CA ALA A 183 19.12 -21.00 -0.16
C ALA A 183 18.55 -19.98 -1.15
N LEU A 184 18.29 -18.74 -0.72
CA LEU A 184 17.87 -17.64 -1.59
C LEU A 184 18.92 -17.36 -2.67
N LEU A 185 20.18 -17.16 -2.29
CA LEU A 185 21.26 -16.86 -3.22
C LEU A 185 21.48 -17.96 -4.26
N SER A 186 21.31 -19.24 -3.87
CA SER A 186 21.45 -20.36 -4.80
C SER A 186 20.39 -20.38 -5.91
N ARG A 187 19.21 -19.76 -5.67
CA ARG A 187 18.15 -19.66 -6.67
C ARG A 187 18.39 -18.59 -7.72
N PHE A 188 19.36 -17.69 -7.49
CA PHE A 188 19.67 -16.57 -8.38
C PHE A 188 21.19 -16.46 -8.67
N SER A 189 21.85 -17.60 -8.81
CA SER A 189 23.28 -17.66 -9.04
C SER A 189 23.68 -17.61 -10.53
N THR A 190 22.74 -17.85 -11.45
CA THR A 190 22.97 -17.92 -12.90
C THR A 190 22.02 -17.01 -13.69
N GLU A 191 22.46 -16.54 -14.85
CA GLU A 191 21.60 -15.76 -15.75
C GLU A 191 20.32 -16.53 -16.17
N ALA A 192 20.42 -17.83 -16.38
CA ALA A 192 19.25 -18.65 -16.72
C ALA A 192 18.18 -18.64 -15.64
N GLN A 193 18.57 -18.63 -14.35
CA GLN A 193 17.64 -18.52 -13.21
C GLN A 193 16.99 -17.13 -13.16
N PHE A 194 17.78 -16.08 -13.43
CA PHE A 194 17.24 -14.72 -13.55
C PHE A 194 16.22 -14.61 -14.69
N ASP A 195 16.54 -15.12 -15.87
CA ASP A 195 15.64 -15.08 -17.03
C ASP A 195 14.36 -15.88 -16.77
N ALA A 196 14.44 -17.03 -16.12
CA ALA A 196 13.27 -17.81 -15.72
C ALA A 196 12.38 -17.04 -14.74
N ALA A 197 12.95 -16.36 -13.76
CA ALA A 197 12.21 -15.53 -12.80
C ALA A 197 11.56 -14.32 -13.49
N PHE A 198 12.28 -13.67 -14.42
CA PHE A 198 11.76 -12.56 -15.21
C PHE A 198 10.57 -13.00 -16.06
N GLU A 199 10.67 -14.13 -16.76
CA GLU A 199 9.59 -14.64 -17.59
C GLU A 199 8.39 -15.09 -16.76
N ALA A 200 8.60 -15.71 -15.59
CA ALA A 200 7.53 -16.06 -14.67
C ALA A 200 6.77 -14.84 -14.16
N LEU A 201 7.49 -13.75 -13.85
CA LEU A 201 6.88 -12.47 -13.46
C LEU A 201 6.11 -11.85 -14.65
N ALA A 202 6.70 -11.84 -15.85
CA ALA A 202 6.06 -11.32 -17.06
C ALA A 202 4.80 -12.10 -17.41
N ALA A 203 4.84 -13.43 -17.32
CA ALA A 203 3.68 -14.29 -17.54
C ALA A 203 2.56 -14.02 -16.55
N HIS A 204 2.90 -13.82 -15.28
CA HIS A 204 1.93 -13.45 -14.26
C HIS A 204 1.20 -12.15 -14.60
N TRP A 205 1.94 -11.10 -14.97
CA TRP A 205 1.32 -9.84 -15.37
C TRP A 205 0.49 -9.95 -16.63
N ARG A 206 0.95 -10.69 -17.65
CA ARG A 206 0.15 -10.95 -18.85
C ARG A 206 -1.18 -11.63 -18.52
N THR A 207 -1.16 -12.64 -17.64
CA THR A 207 -2.39 -13.32 -17.20
C THR A 207 -3.31 -12.37 -16.44
N LEU A 208 -2.76 -11.61 -15.48
CA LEU A 208 -3.52 -10.66 -14.66
C LEU A 208 -4.22 -9.61 -15.53
N LEU A 209 -3.51 -9.05 -16.51
CA LEU A 209 -4.00 -7.99 -17.37
C LEU A 209 -4.87 -8.50 -18.54
N SER A 210 -4.99 -9.81 -18.75
CA SER A 210 -5.75 -10.37 -19.88
C SER A 210 -7.26 -10.35 -19.71
N GLY A 211 -7.75 -10.14 -18.49
CA GLY A 211 -9.18 -10.15 -18.18
C GLY A 211 -9.98 -8.99 -18.79
N TYR A 212 -9.30 -7.89 -19.11
CA TYR A 212 -9.89 -6.71 -19.72
C TYR A 212 -8.95 -6.11 -20.74
N GLN A 213 -9.39 -6.06 -22.01
CA GLN A 213 -8.59 -5.58 -23.14
C GLN A 213 -9.42 -4.72 -24.07
N VAL A 214 -8.87 -3.59 -24.50
CA VAL A 214 -9.46 -2.64 -25.43
C VAL A 214 -8.58 -2.56 -26.68
N ALA A 215 -9.21 -2.51 -27.85
CA ALA A 215 -8.60 -2.24 -29.14
C ALA A 215 -9.34 -1.06 -29.81
N SER A 216 -8.90 0.15 -29.52
CA SER A 216 -9.57 1.38 -29.98
C SER A 216 -9.05 1.90 -31.34
N GLY A 217 -7.91 1.38 -31.77
CA GLY A 217 -7.15 1.92 -32.92
C GLY A 217 -6.16 3.03 -32.55
N ASP A 218 -6.21 3.60 -31.33
CA ASP A 218 -5.17 4.47 -30.78
C ASP A 218 -4.26 3.69 -29.83
N ALA A 219 -3.04 3.41 -30.27
CA ALA A 219 -2.08 2.61 -29.51
C ALA A 219 -1.69 3.24 -28.16
N ARG A 220 -1.86 4.54 -27.96
CA ARG A 220 -1.59 5.22 -26.67
C ARG A 220 -2.74 4.98 -25.72
N LEU A 221 -3.99 5.11 -26.19
CA LEU A 221 -5.17 4.79 -25.41
C LEU A 221 -5.18 3.31 -25.01
N ASP A 222 -4.92 2.41 -25.97
CA ASP A 222 -4.86 0.98 -25.70
C ASP A 222 -3.80 0.65 -24.65
N ARG A 223 -2.62 1.26 -24.71
CA ARG A 223 -1.57 1.08 -23.69
C ARG A 223 -1.99 1.60 -22.32
N MET A 224 -2.64 2.77 -22.26
CA MET A 224 -3.13 3.32 -20.99
C MET A 224 -4.14 2.39 -20.34
N VAL A 225 -5.14 1.94 -21.08
CA VAL A 225 -6.22 1.11 -20.55
C VAL A 225 -5.77 -0.32 -20.26
N ASN A 226 -5.06 -0.95 -21.22
CA ASN A 226 -4.70 -2.37 -21.12
C ASN A 226 -3.53 -2.66 -20.18
N LEU A 227 -2.73 -1.63 -19.83
CA LEU A 227 -1.57 -1.80 -18.97
C LEU A 227 -1.59 -0.86 -17.77
N TRP A 228 -1.49 0.47 -18.01
CA TRP A 228 -1.18 1.39 -16.93
C TRP A 228 -2.31 1.58 -15.92
N HIS A 229 -3.57 1.69 -16.36
CA HIS A 229 -4.71 1.81 -15.45
C HIS A 229 -4.87 0.56 -14.60
N GLN A 230 -4.81 -0.63 -15.22
CA GLN A 230 -4.93 -1.89 -14.49
C GLN A 230 -3.75 -2.10 -13.52
N TYR A 231 -2.53 -1.77 -13.96
CA TYR A 231 -1.34 -1.82 -13.10
C TYR A 231 -1.51 -0.88 -11.89
N GLN A 232 -1.95 0.37 -12.11
CA GLN A 232 -2.19 1.33 -11.05
C GLN A 232 -3.26 0.84 -10.07
N CYS A 233 -4.38 0.30 -10.56
CA CYS A 233 -5.41 -0.29 -9.71
C CYS A 233 -4.85 -1.41 -8.83
N MET A 234 -4.01 -2.29 -9.38
CA MET A 234 -3.37 -3.37 -8.61
C MET A 234 -2.38 -2.84 -7.57
N VAL A 235 -1.60 -1.82 -7.90
CA VAL A 235 -0.68 -1.18 -6.93
C VAL A 235 -1.49 -0.55 -5.81
N THR A 236 -2.51 0.23 -6.12
CA THR A 236 -3.38 0.87 -5.14
C THR A 236 -4.07 -0.18 -4.26
N PHE A 237 -4.61 -1.24 -4.84
CA PHE A 237 -5.21 -2.34 -4.09
C PHE A 237 -4.24 -3.00 -3.11
N ASN A 238 -3.02 -3.30 -3.55
CA ASN A 238 -2.03 -3.96 -2.71
C ASN A 238 -1.57 -3.06 -1.55
N LEU A 239 -1.45 -1.77 -1.80
CA LEU A 239 -0.94 -0.79 -0.83
C LEU A 239 -2.07 -0.09 -0.06
N SER A 240 -3.28 -0.01 -0.63
CA SER A 240 -4.48 0.66 -0.08
C SER A 240 -4.18 2.00 0.58
N ARG A 241 -3.30 2.79 -0.05
CA ARG A 241 -2.88 4.14 0.38
C ARG A 241 -2.24 4.23 1.77
N SER A 242 -2.04 3.10 2.45
CA SER A 242 -1.58 3.10 3.84
C SER A 242 -0.21 2.47 4.06
N ALA A 243 0.36 1.84 3.05
CA ALA A 243 1.68 1.25 3.14
C ALA A 243 2.80 2.24 2.75
N SER A 244 2.47 3.48 2.46
CA SER A 244 3.45 4.50 2.14
C SER A 244 3.90 5.27 3.37
N TYR A 245 5.17 5.12 3.71
CA TYR A 245 5.80 5.93 4.76
C TYR A 245 5.65 7.44 4.53
N TYR A 246 5.69 7.87 3.28
CA TYR A 246 5.64 9.29 2.90
C TYR A 246 4.23 9.87 2.91
N GLU A 247 3.22 9.07 2.58
CA GLU A 247 1.84 9.53 2.52
C GLU A 247 1.16 9.47 3.89
N SER A 248 1.26 8.32 4.54
CA SER A 248 0.45 8.01 5.72
C SER A 248 1.25 7.93 7.01
N GLY A 249 2.58 7.99 6.93
CA GLY A 249 3.44 7.73 8.06
C GLY A 249 3.42 6.25 8.47
N ILE A 250 4.07 5.98 9.59
CA ILE A 250 4.11 4.66 10.19
C ILE A 250 2.90 4.44 11.11
N GLY A 251 2.46 3.19 11.21
CA GLY A 251 1.39 2.80 12.12
C GLY A 251 -0.03 3.00 11.57
N ARG A 252 -0.22 3.62 10.43
CA ARG A 252 -1.53 3.67 9.78
C ARG A 252 -1.93 2.32 9.21
N GLY A 253 -3.22 2.02 9.33
CA GLY A 253 -3.84 0.86 8.70
C GLY A 253 -4.33 1.15 7.28
N MET A 254 -4.97 0.15 6.68
CA MET A 254 -5.69 0.29 5.42
C MET A 254 -7.04 0.94 5.67
N GLY A 255 -7.36 2.01 4.93
CA GLY A 255 -8.63 2.71 5.05
C GLY A 255 -9.81 1.82 4.67
N PHE A 256 -10.89 1.89 5.43
CA PHE A 256 -12.10 1.10 5.20
C PHE A 256 -12.75 1.48 3.86
N ARG A 257 -13.08 2.74 3.68
CA ARG A 257 -13.68 3.25 2.42
C ARG A 257 -12.69 3.20 1.26
N ASP A 258 -11.41 3.53 1.51
CA ASP A 258 -10.38 3.47 0.47
C ASP A 258 -10.27 2.06 -0.12
N SER A 259 -10.24 1.04 0.74
CA SER A 259 -10.18 -0.35 0.31
C SER A 259 -11.44 -0.79 -0.46
N ALA A 260 -12.61 -0.29 -0.06
CA ALA A 260 -13.86 -0.57 -0.77
C ALA A 260 -13.93 0.12 -2.13
N GLN A 261 -13.45 1.37 -2.24
CA GLN A 261 -13.33 2.10 -3.51
C GLN A 261 -12.33 1.44 -4.45
N ASP A 262 -11.14 1.11 -3.94
CA ASP A 262 -10.06 0.52 -4.74
C ASP A 262 -10.48 -0.83 -5.33
N LEU A 263 -11.36 -1.57 -4.63
CA LEU A 263 -11.92 -2.83 -5.11
C LEU A 263 -12.60 -2.70 -6.47
N LEU A 264 -13.26 -1.57 -6.74
CA LEU A 264 -13.96 -1.33 -8.01
C LEU A 264 -13.03 -1.39 -9.21
N GLY A 265 -11.76 -1.01 -9.03
CA GLY A 265 -10.78 -0.96 -10.10
C GLY A 265 -10.10 -2.29 -10.41
N PHE A 266 -10.26 -3.34 -9.57
CA PHE A 266 -9.49 -4.58 -9.72
C PHE A 266 -10.29 -5.88 -9.55
N VAL A 267 -11.57 -5.81 -9.20
CA VAL A 267 -12.40 -7.01 -8.96
C VAL A 267 -12.34 -8.01 -10.13
N HIS A 268 -12.35 -7.51 -11.36
CA HIS A 268 -12.25 -8.33 -12.57
C HIS A 268 -10.90 -9.03 -12.74
N MET A 269 -9.81 -8.48 -12.16
CA MET A 269 -8.47 -9.06 -12.25
C MET A 269 -8.23 -10.15 -11.20
N VAL A 270 -8.72 -9.93 -9.97
CA VAL A 270 -8.43 -10.81 -8.82
C VAL A 270 -9.66 -11.04 -7.94
N PRO A 271 -10.74 -11.64 -8.50
CA PRO A 271 -12.02 -11.74 -7.79
C PRO A 271 -11.93 -12.46 -6.45
N GLN A 272 -11.05 -13.45 -6.31
CA GLN A 272 -10.85 -14.16 -5.03
C GLN A 272 -10.26 -13.24 -3.95
N ARG A 273 -9.32 -12.38 -4.32
CA ARG A 273 -8.73 -11.39 -3.41
C ARG A 273 -9.72 -10.27 -3.08
N ALA A 274 -10.54 -9.89 -4.06
CA ALA A 274 -11.63 -8.93 -3.86
C ALA A 274 -12.65 -9.47 -2.85
N ARG A 275 -13.06 -10.74 -2.99
CA ARG A 275 -13.92 -11.43 -2.04
C ARG A 275 -13.34 -11.41 -0.61
N GLN A 276 -12.06 -11.77 -0.48
CA GLN A 276 -11.39 -11.75 0.82
C GLN A 276 -11.33 -10.34 1.41
N ARG A 277 -11.07 -9.31 0.61
CA ARG A 277 -11.05 -7.92 1.07
C ARG A 277 -12.40 -7.48 1.63
N LEU A 278 -13.52 -7.86 0.99
CA LEU A 278 -14.86 -7.56 1.51
C LEU A 278 -15.12 -8.25 2.85
N VAL A 279 -14.68 -9.50 3.01
CA VAL A 279 -14.77 -10.23 4.28
C VAL A 279 -13.92 -9.55 5.36
N ASP A 280 -12.69 -9.15 5.03
CA ASP A 280 -11.79 -8.48 5.97
C ASP A 280 -12.37 -7.11 6.41
N LEU A 281 -12.97 -6.35 5.50
CA LEU A 281 -13.66 -5.08 5.82
C LEU A 281 -14.88 -5.31 6.70
N ALA A 282 -15.77 -6.24 6.32
CA ALA A 282 -16.95 -6.55 7.10
C ALA A 282 -16.61 -7.01 8.53
N ALA A 283 -15.51 -7.75 8.69
CA ALA A 283 -15.05 -8.19 10.00
C ALA A 283 -14.64 -7.05 10.95
N THR A 284 -14.39 -5.85 10.41
CA THR A 284 -14.08 -4.66 11.22
C THR A 284 -15.30 -3.78 11.49
N GLN A 285 -16.49 -4.18 11.04
CA GLN A 285 -17.74 -3.48 11.34
C GLN A 285 -18.21 -3.79 12.76
N PHE A 286 -18.81 -2.81 13.43
CA PHE A 286 -19.46 -2.99 14.73
C PHE A 286 -20.88 -3.52 14.60
N PRO A 287 -21.42 -4.13 15.68
CA PRO A 287 -22.81 -4.63 15.69
C PRO A 287 -23.89 -3.57 15.45
N ASP A 288 -23.61 -2.29 15.69
CA ASP A 288 -24.54 -1.18 15.40
C ASP A 288 -24.52 -0.74 13.93
N GLY A 289 -23.61 -1.29 13.13
CA GLY A 289 -23.47 -0.96 11.72
C GLY A 289 -22.39 0.08 11.40
N SER A 290 -21.83 0.76 12.41
CA SER A 290 -20.63 1.59 12.24
C SER A 290 -19.40 0.74 11.93
N ALA A 291 -18.30 1.36 11.55
CA ALA A 291 -17.07 0.65 11.23
C ALA A 291 -15.83 1.38 11.78
N TYR A 292 -14.75 0.64 11.95
CA TYR A 292 -13.43 1.26 12.06
C TYR A 292 -13.11 1.98 10.76
N HIS A 293 -12.53 3.17 10.88
CA HIS A 293 -12.07 3.92 9.71
C HIS A 293 -10.88 3.24 9.01
N GLN A 294 -10.14 2.43 9.74
CA GLN A 294 -9.02 1.64 9.21
C GLN A 294 -8.81 0.32 9.94
N TYR A 295 -8.09 -0.59 9.30
CA TYR A 295 -7.64 -1.85 9.89
C TYR A 295 -6.17 -2.12 9.56
N GLN A 296 -5.50 -2.92 10.39
CA GLN A 296 -4.11 -3.30 10.17
C GLN A 296 -4.01 -4.49 9.20
N PRO A 297 -3.27 -4.38 8.10
CA PRO A 297 -3.24 -5.41 7.07
C PRO A 297 -2.65 -6.75 7.53
N LEU A 298 -1.72 -6.73 8.48
CA LEU A 298 -1.07 -7.95 8.98
C LEU A 298 -1.97 -8.72 9.94
N THR A 299 -2.70 -8.05 10.80
CA THR A 299 -3.59 -8.66 11.80
C THR A 299 -5.03 -8.76 11.32
N ARG A 300 -5.42 -7.98 10.31
CA ARG A 300 -6.78 -7.78 9.80
C ARG A 300 -7.75 -7.27 10.85
N ARG A 301 -7.26 -6.59 11.88
CA ARG A 301 -8.05 -6.01 12.96
C ARG A 301 -8.18 -4.51 12.79
N GLY A 302 -9.37 -4.00 13.08
CA GLY A 302 -9.63 -2.57 13.18
C GLY A 302 -8.86 -1.94 14.34
N ASN A 303 -8.59 -0.63 14.24
CA ASN A 303 -8.03 0.17 15.32
C ASN A 303 -8.54 1.61 15.26
N PHE A 304 -8.40 2.31 16.38
CA PHE A 304 -8.80 3.71 16.52
C PHE A 304 -7.66 4.72 16.42
N ASP A 305 -6.49 4.34 15.94
CA ASP A 305 -5.29 5.19 15.92
C ASP A 305 -5.51 6.49 15.15
N VAL A 306 -6.33 6.48 14.11
CA VAL A 306 -6.75 7.68 13.36
C VAL A 306 -8.18 8.13 13.71
N GLY A 307 -8.80 7.50 14.68
CA GLY A 307 -10.19 7.75 15.09
C GLY A 307 -11.22 6.94 14.31
N GLY A 308 -12.49 7.18 14.63
CA GLY A 308 -13.66 6.54 14.01
C GLY A 308 -14.81 7.53 13.92
N GLY A 309 -16.01 7.07 13.58
CA GLY A 309 -17.22 7.88 13.50
C GLY A 309 -17.37 8.65 12.18
N PHE A 310 -16.80 8.14 11.10
CA PHE A 310 -17.03 8.62 9.74
C PHE A 310 -18.28 7.93 9.20
N ASN A 311 -19.36 8.68 9.05
CA ASN A 311 -20.66 8.08 8.79
C ASN A 311 -20.88 7.63 7.34
N ASP A 312 -19.95 7.92 6.44
CA ASP A 312 -19.94 7.35 5.09
C ASP A 312 -19.34 5.94 5.02
N ASP A 313 -18.45 5.58 5.96
CA ASP A 313 -17.73 4.31 5.93
C ASP A 313 -18.64 3.09 5.73
N PRO A 314 -19.75 2.91 6.48
CA PRO A 314 -20.61 1.75 6.33
C PRO A 314 -21.18 1.55 4.93
N LEU A 315 -21.53 2.64 4.23
CA LEU A 315 -22.14 2.58 2.89
C LEU A 315 -21.19 2.04 1.83
N TRP A 316 -19.89 2.24 2.00
CA TRP A 316 -18.87 1.74 1.09
C TRP A 316 -18.80 0.21 1.06
N LEU A 317 -19.18 -0.47 2.15
CA LEU A 317 -19.25 -1.93 2.17
C LEU A 317 -20.35 -2.45 1.24
N ILE A 318 -21.54 -1.80 1.24
CA ILE A 318 -22.63 -2.14 0.33
C ILE A 318 -22.20 -1.92 -1.12
N PHE A 319 -21.59 -0.78 -1.40
CA PHE A 319 -21.12 -0.42 -2.73
C PHE A 319 -20.09 -1.43 -3.27
N GLY A 320 -19.10 -1.79 -2.43
CA GLY A 320 -18.09 -2.78 -2.78
C GLY A 320 -18.67 -4.18 -2.99
N ALA A 321 -19.60 -4.62 -2.13
CA ALA A 321 -20.25 -5.92 -2.25
C ALA A 321 -21.12 -6.01 -3.52
N ALA A 322 -21.88 -4.94 -3.83
CA ALA A 322 -22.67 -4.88 -5.06
C ALA A 322 -21.80 -4.91 -6.31
N ALA A 323 -20.70 -4.17 -6.32
CA ALA A 323 -19.75 -4.20 -7.43
C ALA A 323 -19.13 -5.59 -7.62
N TYR A 324 -18.75 -6.27 -6.54
CA TYR A 324 -18.25 -7.64 -6.59
C TYR A 324 -19.25 -8.61 -7.20
N VAL A 325 -20.48 -8.60 -6.69
CA VAL A 325 -21.55 -9.51 -7.17
C VAL A 325 -21.89 -9.21 -8.63
N ARG A 326 -21.94 -7.94 -9.02
CA ARG A 326 -22.22 -7.51 -10.40
C ARG A 326 -21.14 -7.99 -11.38
N GLU A 327 -19.89 -7.89 -10.99
CA GLU A 327 -18.77 -8.27 -11.84
C GLU A 327 -18.55 -9.79 -11.94
N THR A 328 -18.74 -10.48 -10.81
CA THR A 328 -18.42 -11.93 -10.73
C THR A 328 -19.61 -12.85 -10.88
N GLY A 329 -20.82 -12.37 -10.63
CA GLY A 329 -22.03 -13.20 -10.49
C GLY A 329 -22.05 -14.05 -9.21
N ASP A 330 -21.06 -13.92 -8.33
CA ASP A 330 -20.95 -14.72 -7.10
C ASP A 330 -21.79 -14.13 -5.96
N ALA A 331 -23.09 -14.45 -5.93
CA ALA A 331 -23.97 -14.10 -4.83
C ALA A 331 -23.71 -14.94 -3.56
N SER A 332 -22.90 -16.01 -3.61
CA SER A 332 -22.62 -16.84 -2.44
C SER A 332 -21.90 -16.07 -1.31
N ILE A 333 -21.21 -14.99 -1.64
CA ILE A 333 -20.55 -14.11 -0.67
C ILE A 333 -21.57 -13.55 0.36
N LEU A 334 -22.82 -13.31 -0.04
CA LEU A 334 -23.86 -12.76 0.85
C LEU A 334 -24.18 -13.69 2.01
N HIS A 335 -23.97 -15.00 1.85
CA HIS A 335 -24.16 -16.02 2.88
C HIS A 335 -22.88 -16.33 3.68
N GLN A 336 -21.75 -15.71 3.34
CA GLN A 336 -20.49 -15.89 4.06
C GLN A 336 -20.65 -15.40 5.49
N ALA A 337 -20.38 -16.29 6.46
CA ALA A 337 -20.33 -15.89 7.86
C ALA A 337 -19.08 -15.04 8.10
N VAL A 338 -19.30 -13.88 8.73
CA VAL A 338 -18.26 -12.88 9.04
C VAL A 338 -18.51 -12.37 10.47
N PRO A 339 -17.47 -12.29 11.33
CA PRO A 339 -17.62 -11.75 12.67
C PRO A 339 -17.78 -10.22 12.65
N PHE A 340 -18.59 -9.65 13.56
CA PHE A 340 -18.53 -8.23 13.88
C PHE A 340 -17.37 -7.97 14.85
N ASP A 341 -16.67 -6.85 14.67
CA ASP A 341 -15.54 -6.42 15.51
C ASP A 341 -14.47 -7.50 15.72
N ASN A 342 -14.24 -8.32 14.68
CA ASN A 342 -13.33 -9.47 14.73
C ASN A 342 -13.64 -10.47 15.89
N ASP A 343 -14.87 -10.48 16.44
CA ASP A 343 -15.33 -11.41 17.47
C ASP A 343 -16.13 -12.57 16.84
N GLU A 344 -15.52 -13.74 16.75
CA GLU A 344 -16.13 -14.94 16.15
C GLU A 344 -17.49 -15.31 16.77
N ARG A 345 -17.76 -14.93 18.02
CA ARG A 345 -19.03 -15.15 18.70
C ARG A 345 -20.18 -14.35 18.11
N LEU A 346 -19.86 -13.27 17.40
CA LEU A 346 -20.80 -12.35 16.78
C LEU A 346 -20.91 -12.56 15.26
N SER A 347 -20.52 -13.73 14.76
CA SER A 347 -20.55 -14.03 13.33
C SER A 347 -21.96 -14.06 12.77
N GLN A 348 -22.17 -13.35 11.68
CA GLN A 348 -23.42 -13.29 10.91
C GLN A 348 -23.12 -13.38 9.40
N PRO A 349 -24.10 -13.69 8.56
CA PRO A 349 -23.92 -13.60 7.11
C PRO A 349 -23.50 -12.18 6.68
N LEU A 350 -22.67 -12.06 5.63
CA LEU A 350 -22.30 -10.75 5.08
C LEU A 350 -23.52 -9.88 4.78
N MET A 351 -24.64 -10.47 4.33
CA MET A 351 -25.87 -9.72 4.06
C MET A 351 -26.40 -9.00 5.30
N GLU A 352 -26.21 -9.55 6.50
CA GLU A 352 -26.58 -8.87 7.75
C GLU A 352 -25.66 -7.68 8.04
N HIS A 353 -24.38 -7.76 7.68
CA HIS A 353 -23.46 -6.61 7.73
C HIS A 353 -23.96 -5.48 6.83
N LEU A 354 -24.36 -5.81 5.59
CA LEU A 354 -24.90 -4.82 4.66
C LEU A 354 -26.21 -4.21 5.17
N ARG A 355 -27.09 -5.02 5.79
CA ARG A 355 -28.32 -4.52 6.41
C ARG A 355 -28.03 -3.52 7.52
N ARG A 356 -27.08 -3.82 8.39
CA ARG A 356 -26.68 -2.90 9.46
C ARG A 356 -26.02 -1.64 8.92
N SER A 357 -25.21 -1.72 7.88
CA SER A 357 -24.67 -0.55 7.18
C SER A 357 -25.78 0.37 6.65
N PHE A 358 -26.82 -0.22 6.03
CA PHE A 358 -27.94 0.53 5.50
C PHE A 358 -28.75 1.21 6.60
N HIS A 359 -29.11 0.47 7.65
CA HIS A 359 -29.90 0.98 8.77
C HIS A 359 -29.12 1.98 9.62
N PHE A 360 -27.81 1.83 9.75
CA PHE A 360 -26.96 2.81 10.45
C PHE A 360 -27.19 4.23 9.90
N THR A 361 -27.23 4.41 8.59
CA THR A 361 -27.51 5.73 8.00
C THR A 361 -28.90 6.23 8.34
N LEU A 362 -29.92 5.35 8.34
CA LEU A 362 -31.30 5.72 8.69
C LEU A 362 -31.47 6.08 10.16
N ASP A 363 -30.70 5.46 11.02
CA ASP A 363 -30.73 5.72 12.47
C ASP A 363 -29.94 7.00 12.84
N HIS A 364 -29.18 7.56 11.88
CA HIS A 364 -28.34 8.75 12.04
C HIS A 364 -28.77 9.86 11.05
N LEU A 365 -30.01 10.27 11.10
CA LEU A 365 -30.53 11.41 10.34
C LEU A 365 -30.60 12.66 11.20
N GLY A 366 -30.28 13.79 10.58
CA GLY A 366 -30.36 15.11 11.19
C GLY A 366 -31.70 15.81 10.98
N PRO A 367 -31.80 17.12 11.34
CA PRO A 367 -33.05 17.87 11.32
C PRO A 367 -33.75 17.97 9.97
N HIS A 368 -33.02 17.89 8.85
CA HIS A 368 -33.57 17.96 7.50
C HIS A 368 -33.85 16.57 6.90
N GLY A 369 -33.68 15.51 7.70
CA GLY A 369 -33.80 14.14 7.22
C GLY A 369 -32.64 13.73 6.28
N LEU A 370 -31.53 14.42 6.40
CA LEU A 370 -30.27 14.09 5.72
C LEU A 370 -29.35 13.36 6.68
N PRO A 371 -28.38 12.55 6.20
CA PRO A 371 -27.47 11.82 7.08
C PRO A 371 -26.57 12.75 7.87
N LEU A 372 -26.43 12.47 9.16
CA LEU A 372 -25.42 13.12 10.00
C LEU A 372 -24.01 12.80 9.49
N ILE A 373 -23.15 13.81 9.48
CA ILE A 373 -21.78 13.66 8.96
C ILE A 373 -20.88 12.81 9.88
N GLY A 374 -21.21 12.75 11.18
CA GLY A 374 -20.29 12.20 12.16
C GLY A 374 -19.04 13.06 12.33
N ARG A 375 -17.89 12.45 12.43
CA ARG A 375 -16.61 13.17 12.54
C ARG A 375 -16.29 13.95 11.26
N ALA A 376 -16.43 13.31 10.13
CA ALA A 376 -16.33 13.84 8.76
C ALA A 376 -16.98 12.84 7.81
N ASP A 377 -17.08 13.17 6.54
CA ASP A 377 -17.41 12.22 5.47
C ASP A 377 -16.15 11.90 4.62
N TRP A 378 -16.33 11.60 3.36
CA TRP A 378 -15.24 11.30 2.42
C TRP A 378 -14.14 12.37 2.40
N ASN A 379 -14.48 13.61 2.69
CA ASN A 379 -13.50 14.66 2.94
C ASN A 379 -13.16 14.71 4.43
N ASP A 380 -12.10 14.04 4.83
CA ASP A 380 -11.62 13.96 6.22
C ASP A 380 -11.36 15.32 6.88
N CYS A 381 -11.14 16.35 6.08
CA CYS A 381 -10.89 17.70 6.57
C CYS A 381 -12.18 18.49 6.80
N LEU A 382 -13.34 17.99 6.36
CA LEU A 382 -14.62 18.69 6.52
C LEU A 382 -15.22 18.39 7.91
N ASN A 383 -14.72 19.11 8.89
CA ASN A 383 -15.10 18.95 10.29
C ASN A 383 -16.19 19.95 10.67
N LEU A 384 -17.44 19.54 10.55
CA LEU A 384 -18.63 20.40 10.75
C LEU A 384 -19.22 20.31 12.15
N ASN A 385 -18.71 19.43 13.00
CA ASN A 385 -19.17 19.24 14.39
C ASN A 385 -18.26 19.88 15.43
N CYS A 386 -17.03 20.19 15.06
CA CYS A 386 -16.00 20.58 16.02
C CYS A 386 -15.57 22.04 15.77
N PHE A 387 -16.20 22.96 16.48
CA PHE A 387 -15.79 24.36 16.46
C PHE A 387 -14.97 24.62 17.72
N SER A 388 -13.70 24.97 17.54
CA SER A 388 -12.83 25.42 18.61
C SER A 388 -12.53 26.91 18.47
N THR A 389 -12.54 27.60 19.60
CA THR A 389 -12.04 28.98 19.72
C THR A 389 -10.58 29.02 20.13
N THR A 390 -9.99 27.86 20.39
CA THR A 390 -8.59 27.74 20.83
C THR A 390 -7.69 27.56 19.60
N PRO A 391 -6.79 28.52 19.31
CA PRO A 391 -5.86 28.40 18.19
C PRO A 391 -4.99 27.12 18.31
N GLY A 392 -4.86 26.38 17.22
CA GLY A 392 -4.05 25.16 17.17
C GLY A 392 -4.71 23.90 17.73
N GLU A 393 -5.95 23.98 18.20
CA GLU A 393 -6.70 22.78 18.59
C GLU A 393 -7.08 21.95 17.34
N SER A 394 -6.66 20.70 17.33
CA SER A 394 -7.02 19.76 16.27
C SER A 394 -8.45 19.22 16.46
N PHE A 395 -9.17 18.99 15.37
CA PHE A 395 -10.49 18.33 15.43
C PHE A 395 -10.43 16.93 16.08
N GLN A 396 -9.28 16.29 16.07
CA GLN A 396 -9.08 14.98 16.69
C GLN A 396 -9.11 15.07 18.23
N THR A 397 -8.79 16.22 18.78
CA THR A 397 -8.81 16.49 20.22
C THR A 397 -10.06 17.22 20.67
N THR A 398 -10.87 17.72 19.72
CA THR A 398 -12.08 18.49 20.01
C THR A 398 -13.20 17.56 20.50
N ALA A 399 -13.90 17.95 21.56
CA ALA A 399 -15.13 17.30 22.00
C ALA A 399 -16.27 17.54 21.00
N ASN A 400 -17.36 16.75 21.10
CA ASN A 400 -18.58 16.93 20.33
C ASN A 400 -18.46 16.53 18.83
N ILE A 401 -17.89 15.37 18.57
CA ILE A 401 -17.81 14.78 17.23
C ILE A 401 -19.17 14.24 16.72
N GLU A 402 -20.19 14.18 17.56
CA GLU A 402 -21.54 13.70 17.28
C GLU A 402 -22.58 14.75 17.67
N SER A 403 -22.70 15.82 16.88
CA SER A 403 -23.60 16.92 17.23
C SER A 403 -25.10 16.61 17.07
N GLY A 404 -25.48 15.60 16.30
CA GLY A 404 -26.88 15.34 15.95
C GLY A 404 -27.53 16.39 15.02
N VAL A 405 -26.76 17.35 14.50
CA VAL A 405 -27.23 18.46 13.66
C VAL A 405 -26.49 18.56 12.35
N ALA A 406 -25.17 18.37 12.33
CA ALA A 406 -24.38 18.52 11.12
C ALA A 406 -24.67 17.40 10.11
N GLU A 407 -25.13 17.77 8.93
CA GLU A 407 -25.62 16.85 7.89
C GLU A 407 -24.77 16.93 6.63
N SER A 408 -24.52 15.78 5.99
CA SER A 408 -23.74 15.67 4.76
C SER A 408 -24.64 15.38 3.55
N LEU A 409 -24.61 16.25 2.56
CA LEU A 409 -25.26 15.98 1.29
C LEU A 409 -24.50 14.97 0.44
N PHE A 410 -23.18 14.83 0.66
CA PHE A 410 -22.38 13.78 0.03
C PHE A 410 -22.88 12.39 0.47
N ILE A 411 -23.04 12.17 1.79
CA ILE A 411 -23.56 10.90 2.31
C ILE A 411 -25.00 10.67 1.81
N ALA A 412 -25.84 11.71 1.75
CA ALA A 412 -27.19 11.60 1.24
C ALA A 412 -27.21 11.15 -0.24
N GLY A 413 -26.37 11.76 -1.09
CA GLY A 413 -26.22 11.36 -2.49
C GLY A 413 -25.71 9.93 -2.64
N MET A 414 -24.73 9.55 -1.83
CA MET A 414 -24.19 8.19 -1.78
C MET A 414 -25.26 7.19 -1.34
N PHE A 415 -26.03 7.49 -0.29
CA PHE A 415 -27.12 6.66 0.18
C PHE A 415 -28.18 6.40 -0.91
N ILE A 416 -28.59 7.42 -1.67
CA ILE A 416 -29.53 7.26 -2.80
C ILE A 416 -28.98 6.25 -3.82
N GLY A 417 -27.70 6.38 -4.21
CA GLY A 417 -27.07 5.44 -5.13
C GLY A 417 -26.99 4.03 -4.58
N VAL A 418 -26.59 3.90 -3.32
CA VAL A 418 -26.45 2.61 -2.62
C VAL A 418 -27.81 1.91 -2.40
N CYS A 419 -28.92 2.65 -2.27
CA CYS A 419 -30.25 2.05 -2.13
C CYS A 419 -30.60 1.14 -3.31
N ALA A 420 -30.26 1.52 -4.54
CA ALA A 420 -30.51 0.67 -5.72
C ALA A 420 -29.67 -0.61 -5.69
N ASP A 421 -28.41 -0.50 -5.30
CA ASP A 421 -27.49 -1.63 -5.14
C ASP A 421 -27.95 -2.57 -4.03
N TYR A 422 -28.29 -2.01 -2.87
CA TYR A 422 -28.78 -2.78 -1.72
C TYR A 422 -30.09 -3.49 -2.02
N GLN A 423 -31.02 -2.81 -2.71
CA GLN A 423 -32.28 -3.42 -3.17
C GLN A 423 -32.02 -4.66 -4.05
N ALA A 424 -31.06 -4.57 -4.97
CA ALA A 424 -30.70 -5.70 -5.83
C ALA A 424 -30.10 -6.86 -5.02
N LEU A 425 -29.23 -6.59 -4.05
CA LEU A 425 -28.66 -7.59 -3.16
C LEU A 425 -29.72 -8.24 -2.26
N CYS A 426 -30.67 -7.47 -1.72
CA CYS A 426 -31.80 -7.98 -0.94
C CYS A 426 -32.63 -8.98 -1.75
N ARG A 427 -32.95 -8.66 -3.01
CA ARG A 427 -33.70 -9.57 -3.89
C ARG A 427 -32.91 -10.86 -4.18
N LEU A 428 -31.61 -10.76 -4.45
CA LEU A 428 -30.76 -11.94 -4.63
C LEU A 428 -30.69 -12.82 -3.37
N TYR A 429 -30.78 -12.21 -2.20
CA TYR A 429 -30.77 -12.92 -0.92
C TYR A 429 -32.15 -13.45 -0.51
N GLY A 430 -33.23 -12.97 -1.15
CA GLY A 430 -34.62 -13.35 -0.86
C GLY A 430 -35.32 -12.46 0.17
N TRP A 431 -34.84 -11.25 0.43
CA TRP A 431 -35.44 -10.26 1.35
C TRP A 431 -36.26 -9.22 0.59
N GLU A 432 -37.43 -9.59 0.09
CA GLU A 432 -38.26 -8.69 -0.72
C GLU A 432 -38.83 -7.50 0.07
N ASP A 433 -39.22 -7.68 1.34
CA ASP A 433 -39.73 -6.58 2.17
C ASP A 433 -38.60 -5.54 2.42
N GLU A 434 -37.39 -5.98 2.70
CA GLU A 434 -36.24 -5.11 2.88
C GLU A 434 -35.88 -4.39 1.56
N ALA A 435 -35.99 -5.08 0.43
CA ALA A 435 -35.80 -4.48 -0.89
C ALA A 435 -36.81 -3.35 -1.16
N CYS A 436 -38.09 -3.55 -0.79
CA CYS A 436 -39.11 -2.53 -0.90
C CYS A 436 -38.83 -1.34 0.04
N GLN A 437 -38.38 -1.62 1.26
CA GLN A 437 -38.01 -0.59 2.22
C GLN A 437 -36.83 0.24 1.71
N ALA A 438 -35.79 -0.41 1.15
CA ALA A 438 -34.65 0.27 0.58
C ALA A 438 -35.05 1.25 -0.53
N ALA A 439 -35.96 0.83 -1.43
CA ALA A 439 -36.46 1.71 -2.49
C ALA A 439 -37.21 2.92 -1.92
N ALA A 440 -38.10 2.70 -0.92
CA ALA A 440 -38.86 3.76 -0.29
C ALA A 440 -37.97 4.77 0.45
N GLN A 441 -36.93 4.29 1.16
CA GLN A 441 -35.98 5.16 1.87
C GLN A 441 -35.07 5.94 0.90
N GLY A 442 -34.65 5.35 -0.20
CA GLY A 442 -33.93 6.06 -1.26
C GLY A 442 -34.74 7.20 -1.87
N GLU A 443 -36.01 6.98 -2.16
CA GLU A 443 -36.92 8.03 -2.66
C GLU A 443 -37.14 9.12 -1.61
N LYS A 444 -37.35 8.75 -0.34
CA LYS A 444 -37.48 9.72 0.75
C LYS A 444 -36.21 10.58 0.90
N MET A 445 -35.05 9.97 0.84
CA MET A 445 -33.79 10.71 0.90
C MET A 445 -33.64 11.66 -0.29
N ARG A 446 -33.99 11.21 -1.51
CA ARG A 446 -33.99 12.07 -2.70
C ARG A 446 -34.89 13.29 -2.52
N GLN A 447 -36.07 13.13 -1.92
CA GLN A 447 -36.97 14.25 -1.61
C GLN A 447 -36.38 15.21 -0.58
N SER A 448 -35.74 14.69 0.48
CA SER A 448 -34.99 15.52 1.46
C SER A 448 -33.89 16.32 0.80
N VAL A 449 -33.07 15.69 -0.07
CA VAL A 449 -32.04 16.37 -0.82
C VAL A 449 -32.58 17.49 -1.70
N LEU A 450 -33.66 17.26 -2.42
CA LEU A 450 -34.29 18.28 -3.27
C LEU A 450 -34.92 19.43 -2.46
N ALA A 451 -35.52 19.12 -1.31
CA ALA A 451 -36.16 20.11 -0.47
C ALA A 451 -35.17 21.01 0.32
N HIS A 452 -34.06 20.40 0.78
CA HIS A 452 -33.14 21.05 1.71
C HIS A 452 -31.71 21.18 1.16
N GLY A 453 -31.36 20.43 0.13
CA GLY A 453 -30.00 20.44 -0.43
C GLY A 453 -29.85 21.28 -1.70
N TRP A 454 -30.93 21.66 -2.39
CA TRP A 454 -30.88 22.47 -3.61
C TRP A 454 -30.88 23.96 -3.29
N ASP A 455 -29.85 24.69 -3.71
CA ASP A 455 -29.66 26.12 -3.43
C ASP A 455 -30.05 27.05 -4.59
N GLY A 456 -30.83 26.53 -5.53
CA GLY A 456 -31.34 27.26 -6.70
C GLY A 456 -30.51 27.09 -7.96
N GLU A 457 -29.21 26.90 -7.87
CA GLU A 457 -28.29 26.67 -8.99
C GLU A 457 -27.43 25.41 -8.83
N TRP A 458 -27.09 25.03 -7.59
CA TRP A 458 -26.31 23.84 -7.27
C TRP A 458 -26.76 23.23 -5.96
N PHE A 459 -26.23 22.05 -5.64
CA PHE A 459 -26.46 21.42 -4.34
C PHE A 459 -25.50 21.95 -3.29
N LEU A 460 -26.02 22.18 -2.09
CA LEU A 460 -25.19 22.46 -0.91
C LEU A 460 -24.17 21.35 -0.68
N ARG A 461 -23.09 21.67 0.01
CA ARG A 461 -22.18 20.65 0.47
C ARG A 461 -22.67 19.97 1.76
N ALA A 462 -23.17 20.75 2.71
CA ALA A 462 -23.52 20.27 4.04
C ALA A 462 -24.31 21.32 4.84
N TYR A 463 -24.77 20.90 6.03
CA TYR A 463 -25.14 21.75 7.15
C TYR A 463 -24.16 21.55 8.29
N ASP A 464 -23.72 22.65 8.96
CA ASP A 464 -22.84 22.57 10.11
C ASP A 464 -23.58 22.27 11.42
N ALA A 465 -22.87 22.12 12.54
CA ALA A 465 -23.46 21.83 13.86
C ALA A 465 -24.35 22.97 14.41
N HIS A 466 -24.34 24.14 13.78
CA HIS A 466 -25.25 25.25 14.07
C HIS A 466 -26.45 25.34 13.10
N GLY A 467 -26.56 24.36 12.18
CA GLY A 467 -27.59 24.34 11.14
C GLY A 467 -27.36 25.37 10.02
N ARG A 468 -26.13 25.90 9.88
CA ARG A 468 -25.80 26.82 8.81
C ARG A 468 -25.42 26.06 7.55
N LYS A 469 -25.80 26.59 6.40
CA LYS A 469 -25.46 26.02 5.09
C LYS A 469 -23.96 26.15 4.81
N VAL A 470 -23.39 25.13 4.20
CA VAL A 470 -22.02 25.10 3.68
C VAL A 470 -22.06 24.88 2.18
N GLY A 471 -21.33 25.66 1.41
CA GLY A 471 -21.37 25.61 -0.05
C GLY A 471 -22.65 26.22 -0.63
N SER A 472 -23.18 27.27 -0.02
CA SER A 472 -24.38 28.00 -0.44
C SER A 472 -24.03 29.36 -1.04
N ARG A 473 -24.84 29.86 -1.97
CA ARG A 473 -24.79 31.25 -2.41
C ARG A 473 -25.02 32.27 -1.29
N GLU A 474 -25.59 31.84 -0.17
CA GLU A 474 -25.78 32.67 1.02
C GLU A 474 -24.51 32.81 1.85
N CYS A 475 -23.46 31.98 1.58
CA CYS A 475 -22.19 32.09 2.27
C CYS A 475 -21.38 33.29 1.76
N GLU A 476 -20.69 33.99 2.67
CA GLU A 476 -19.79 35.09 2.32
C GLU A 476 -18.62 34.59 1.51
N GLU A 477 -18.03 33.44 1.89
CA GLU A 477 -16.97 32.75 1.20
C GLU A 477 -17.31 31.27 1.00
N GLY A 478 -16.71 30.59 0.04
CA GLY A 478 -16.93 29.18 -0.20
C GLY A 478 -18.34 28.84 -0.64
N GLN A 479 -18.89 29.62 -1.57
CA GLN A 479 -20.26 29.41 -2.09
C GLN A 479 -20.39 28.10 -2.85
N ILE A 480 -19.34 27.65 -3.51
CA ILE A 480 -19.21 26.33 -4.14
C ILE A 480 -18.10 25.58 -3.42
N TYR A 481 -18.37 24.31 -3.09
CA TYR A 481 -17.43 23.46 -2.35
C TYR A 481 -17.01 22.27 -3.21
#